data_cfe95ab165b4966614c043cbbeeadc29
#
_entry.id   cfe95ab165b4966614c043cbbeeadc29
#
_cell.length_a   1.000
_cell.length_b   1.000
_cell.length_c   1.000
_cell.angle_alpha   90.00
_cell.angle_beta   90.00
_cell.angle_gamma   90.00
#
_symmetry.space_group_name_H-M   'P 1'
#
loop_
_entity.id
_entity.type
_entity.pdbx_description
1 polymer ?
#
loop_
_entity_poly.entity_id
_entity_poly.type
_entity_poly.pdbx_seq_one_letter_code
_entity_poly.pdbx_strand_id
1 'polypeptide(L)'
;MQFNELGLHPDILKAIAEAGYETPTPIQAQAIPHVMAGLDVMGAAQTGTGKTAAFTLPILHRLMPFASTSVSPARHPIRALMLAPTRELADQIYQNVAQYAKHTPLRSAVVFGGVDMKPQTAEMMKGVEVLIATPGRLLDHVQQKSVNLSQVSVLVLDEADRMLDMGFLPDLQRIVNLLPKDRQSLLFSATFSTEIRKLGKTFLKDNPISVETARRNATSENITQLLYQLDRSDQKRAAVVRLVKNLELSSVIVFTNTKIGAGRLARELIREGISADAIHGDKSQGERLAVLEKFKKGEVAVLVATDVAARGLDIAELPAVINFDVPYSPEDYVHRIGRTGRAGASGQAIMLMTADEERLVSDIEKLVSRKFERAVLPGGPIEGRAHGHGEGSAPRSGSREGRGTGARSDRPERSDRSDRSERGGERGQGRYTRGLDDQGVDRVVASTKARALDPFFTQPYDDSPPAAPAASGTDTTATSAEPVALAKPSGNIIRRKAGGVPALLGGLPKPKV
;
A
#
# COMPACT_ATOMS: atom_id res chain seq x y z
N MET A 1 17.02 -27.68 12.60
CA MET A 1 17.45 -26.36 13.16
C MET A 1 16.29 -25.79 13.96
N GLN A 2 16.56 -25.36 15.19
CA GLN A 2 15.58 -24.69 16.04
C GLN A 2 15.95 -23.22 16.22
N PHE A 3 15.03 -22.36 16.69
CA PHE A 3 15.30 -20.93 16.88
C PHE A 3 16.42 -20.65 17.88
N ASN A 4 16.60 -21.49 18.91
CA ASN A 4 17.70 -21.36 19.87
C ASN A 4 19.09 -21.56 19.25
N GLU A 5 19.18 -22.30 18.14
CA GLU A 5 20.44 -22.53 17.40
C GLU A 5 20.85 -21.30 16.57
N LEU A 6 19.95 -20.34 16.37
CA LEU A 6 20.22 -19.12 15.62
C LEU A 6 20.96 -18.04 16.43
N GLY A 7 21.17 -18.24 17.74
CA GLY A 7 21.91 -17.29 18.59
C GLY A 7 21.17 -15.99 18.90
N LEU A 8 19.83 -15.97 18.82
CA LEU A 8 19.01 -14.82 19.14
C LEU A 8 19.04 -14.52 20.66
N HIS A 9 18.75 -13.28 21.04
CA HIS A 9 18.71 -12.86 22.46
C HIS A 9 17.63 -13.64 23.23
N PRO A 10 17.89 -14.07 24.50
CA PRO A 10 16.96 -14.86 25.29
C PRO A 10 15.55 -14.27 25.40
N ASP A 11 15.42 -12.95 25.57
CA ASP A 11 14.12 -12.28 25.65
C ASP A 11 13.33 -12.36 24.34
N ILE A 12 14.02 -12.37 23.19
CA ILE A 12 13.40 -12.57 21.88
C ILE A 12 12.97 -14.03 21.72
N LEU A 13 13.82 -14.98 22.11
CA LEU A 13 13.48 -16.41 22.09
C LEU A 13 12.27 -16.72 22.97
N LYS A 14 12.15 -16.07 24.12
CA LYS A 14 10.98 -16.19 24.99
C LYS A 14 9.71 -15.71 24.28
N ALA A 15 9.76 -14.56 23.60
CA ALA A 15 8.62 -14.02 22.86
C ALA A 15 8.22 -14.93 21.68
N ILE A 16 9.19 -15.53 20.98
CA ILE A 16 8.98 -16.50 19.90
C ILE A 16 8.26 -17.76 20.43
N ALA A 17 8.72 -18.30 21.56
CA ALA A 17 8.12 -19.47 22.18
C ALA A 17 6.67 -19.21 22.62
N GLU A 18 6.40 -18.03 23.23
CA GLU A 18 5.04 -17.60 23.58
C GLU A 18 4.13 -17.42 22.34
N ALA A 19 4.71 -17.09 21.18
CA ALA A 19 4.00 -17.00 19.90
C ALA A 19 3.75 -18.38 19.25
N GLY A 20 4.25 -19.48 19.84
CA GLY A 20 4.08 -20.84 19.32
C GLY A 20 5.00 -21.20 18.16
N TYR A 21 6.09 -20.45 17.95
CA TYR A 21 7.05 -20.77 16.90
C TYR A 21 8.11 -21.76 17.43
N GLU A 22 8.13 -22.96 16.86
CA GLU A 22 9.07 -24.01 17.25
C GLU A 22 10.29 -24.08 16.33
N THR A 23 10.07 -24.06 15.03
CA THR A 23 11.11 -24.22 14.01
C THR A 23 11.13 -23.07 13.03
N PRO A 24 12.30 -22.55 12.64
CA PRO A 24 12.41 -21.51 11.64
C PRO A 24 12.03 -22.02 10.25
N THR A 25 11.30 -21.21 9.52
CA THR A 25 11.01 -21.46 8.10
C THR A 25 12.29 -21.38 7.26
N PRO A 26 12.29 -21.90 6.01
CA PRO A 26 13.48 -21.86 5.15
C PRO A 26 14.07 -20.46 4.95
N ILE A 27 13.21 -19.43 4.79
CA ILE A 27 13.68 -18.04 4.63
C ILE A 27 14.30 -17.51 5.93
N GLN A 28 13.74 -17.88 7.09
CA GLN A 28 14.25 -17.49 8.40
C GLN A 28 15.60 -18.13 8.67
N ALA A 29 15.72 -19.45 8.47
CA ALA A 29 16.95 -20.20 8.69
C ALA A 29 18.11 -19.68 7.84
N GLN A 30 17.84 -19.25 6.60
CA GLN A 30 18.87 -18.73 5.70
C GLN A 30 19.16 -17.25 5.92
N ALA A 31 18.15 -16.39 6.15
CA ALA A 31 18.37 -14.95 6.21
C ALA A 31 18.87 -14.48 7.60
N ILE A 32 18.33 -15.04 8.70
CA ILE A 32 18.64 -14.55 10.06
C ILE A 32 20.16 -14.49 10.34
N PRO A 33 20.97 -15.52 10.05
CA PRO A 33 22.40 -15.46 10.33
C PRO A 33 23.12 -14.33 9.60
N HIS A 34 22.77 -14.08 8.35
CA HIS A 34 23.38 -13.01 7.55
C HIS A 34 22.96 -11.63 8.03
N VAL A 35 21.69 -11.45 8.41
CA VAL A 35 21.21 -10.18 8.97
C VAL A 35 21.87 -9.91 10.32
N MET A 36 22.06 -10.92 11.19
CA MET A 36 22.79 -10.80 12.45
C MET A 36 24.27 -10.43 12.23
N ALA A 37 24.89 -10.95 11.17
CA ALA A 37 26.25 -10.60 10.79
C ALA A 37 26.41 -9.17 10.21
N GLY A 38 25.31 -8.44 10.03
CA GLY A 38 25.31 -7.07 9.50
C GLY A 38 25.43 -6.96 7.99
N LEU A 39 25.26 -8.07 7.27
CA LEU A 39 25.34 -8.12 5.81
C LEU A 39 24.04 -7.64 5.17
N ASP A 40 24.15 -7.00 4.02
CA ASP A 40 22.98 -6.65 3.22
C ASP A 40 22.38 -7.92 2.60
N VAL A 41 21.04 -8.02 2.63
CA VAL A 41 20.33 -9.22 2.18
C VAL A 41 19.24 -8.85 1.18
N MET A 42 19.18 -9.60 0.09
CA MET A 42 18.03 -9.67 -0.82
C MET A 42 17.28 -10.97 -0.59
N GLY A 43 16.07 -10.90 -0.06
CA GLY A 43 15.24 -12.07 0.23
C GLY A 43 14.08 -12.21 -0.75
N ALA A 44 14.00 -13.33 -1.50
CA ALA A 44 12.83 -13.68 -2.28
C ALA A 44 12.08 -14.84 -1.63
N ALA A 45 10.84 -14.55 -1.21
CA ALA A 45 9.95 -15.54 -0.65
C ALA A 45 8.49 -15.09 -0.79
N GLN A 46 7.57 -16.03 -0.96
CA GLN A 46 6.14 -15.72 -1.07
C GLN A 46 5.60 -15.11 0.23
N THR A 47 4.45 -14.45 0.16
CA THR A 47 3.75 -13.94 1.34
C THR A 47 3.33 -15.11 2.25
N GLY A 48 3.47 -14.96 3.57
CA GLY A 48 3.14 -16.01 4.53
C GLY A 48 4.24 -17.05 4.80
N THR A 49 5.42 -16.91 4.20
CA THR A 49 6.58 -17.79 4.45
C THR A 49 7.41 -17.40 5.68
N GLY A 50 7.02 -16.32 6.39
CA GLY A 50 7.73 -15.86 7.59
C GLY A 50 8.81 -14.81 7.33
N LYS A 51 8.75 -14.07 6.19
CA LYS A 51 9.70 -12.97 5.88
C LYS A 51 9.81 -11.94 7.00
N THR A 52 8.68 -11.53 7.57
CA THR A 52 8.66 -10.51 8.63
C THR A 52 9.52 -10.91 9.82
N ALA A 53 9.42 -12.15 10.29
CA ALA A 53 10.29 -12.65 11.35
C ALA A 53 11.75 -12.79 10.89
N ALA A 54 12.00 -13.14 9.61
CA ALA A 54 13.35 -13.29 9.06
C ALA A 54 14.18 -12.01 9.13
N PHE A 55 13.56 -10.82 9.03
CA PHE A 55 14.27 -9.56 9.22
C PHE A 55 14.07 -8.96 10.61
N THR A 56 12.89 -9.08 11.22
CA THR A 56 12.61 -8.43 12.51
C THR A 56 13.42 -9.03 13.65
N LEU A 57 13.45 -10.35 13.78
CA LEU A 57 14.12 -11.03 14.88
C LEU A 57 15.62 -10.67 14.99
N PRO A 58 16.42 -10.79 13.92
CA PRO A 58 17.83 -10.41 13.97
C PRO A 58 18.04 -8.91 14.15
N ILE A 59 17.17 -8.04 13.64
CA ILE A 59 17.23 -6.59 13.89
C ILE A 59 17.03 -6.30 15.36
N LEU A 60 15.98 -6.84 15.99
CA LEU A 60 15.75 -6.67 17.42
C LEU A 60 16.95 -7.17 18.23
N HIS A 61 17.52 -8.35 17.90
CA HIS A 61 18.73 -8.86 18.55
C HIS A 61 19.90 -7.85 18.46
N ARG A 62 20.16 -7.31 17.29
CA ARG A 62 21.25 -6.32 17.08
C ARG A 62 21.02 -5.00 17.76
N LEU A 63 19.78 -4.64 18.06
CA LEU A 63 19.42 -3.43 18.79
C LEU A 63 19.50 -3.60 20.31
N MET A 64 19.52 -4.82 20.86
CA MET A 64 19.58 -5.06 22.30
C MET A 64 20.73 -4.35 23.03
N PRO A 65 21.96 -4.25 22.49
CA PRO A 65 23.04 -3.49 23.14
C PRO A 65 22.76 -1.99 23.30
N PHE A 66 21.81 -1.45 22.53
CA PHE A 66 21.40 -0.04 22.56
C PHE A 66 20.08 0.17 23.28
N ALA A 67 19.44 -0.90 23.75
CA ALA A 67 18.17 -0.85 24.43
C ALA A 67 18.28 -0.06 25.75
N SER A 68 17.27 0.76 26.06
CA SER A 68 17.28 1.62 27.24
C SER A 68 15.93 1.55 27.96
N THR A 69 15.97 1.54 29.30
CA THR A 69 14.77 1.67 30.14
C THR A 69 14.46 3.13 30.49
N SER A 70 15.25 4.07 30.01
CA SER A 70 15.06 5.50 30.23
C SER A 70 13.71 5.97 29.70
N VAL A 71 13.08 6.92 30.38
CA VAL A 71 11.88 7.62 29.87
C VAL A 71 12.24 8.76 28.92
N SER A 72 13.51 9.14 28.81
CA SER A 72 13.95 10.26 27.97
C SER A 72 13.92 9.89 26.49
N PRO A 73 13.19 10.60 25.63
CA PRO A 73 13.15 10.36 24.19
C PRO A 73 14.54 10.38 23.51
N ALA A 74 15.46 11.18 24.03
CA ALA A 74 16.83 11.28 23.51
C ALA A 74 17.63 9.95 23.60
N ARG A 75 17.19 9.02 24.44
CA ARG A 75 17.79 7.70 24.60
C ARG A 75 17.22 6.67 23.64
N HIS A 76 16.16 7.01 22.90
CA HIS A 76 15.44 6.16 21.97
C HIS A 76 15.43 6.74 20.56
N PRO A 77 16.61 6.94 19.93
CA PRO A 77 16.66 7.38 18.54
C PRO A 77 16.24 6.24 17.60
N ILE A 78 15.71 6.59 16.42
CA ILE A 78 15.37 5.61 15.41
C ILE A 78 16.65 4.98 14.86
N ARG A 79 16.78 3.66 15.05
CA ARG A 79 17.91 2.85 14.60
C ARG A 79 17.55 1.87 13.49
N ALA A 80 16.29 1.42 13.45
CA ALA A 80 15.77 0.60 12.37
C ALA A 80 14.57 1.28 11.73
N LEU A 81 14.58 1.37 10.40
CA LEU A 81 13.48 1.85 9.57
C LEU A 81 12.99 0.72 8.68
N MET A 82 11.71 0.39 8.77
CA MET A 82 11.07 -0.62 7.94
C MET A 82 10.00 0.03 7.07
N LEU A 83 10.14 -0.07 5.75
CA LEU A 83 9.20 0.49 4.79
C LEU A 83 8.29 -0.60 4.23
N ALA A 84 7.01 -0.29 4.16
CA ALA A 84 5.98 -1.15 3.60
C ALA A 84 5.10 -0.35 2.61
N PRO A 85 4.59 -0.98 1.51
CA PRO A 85 3.80 -0.28 0.49
C PRO A 85 2.43 0.15 0.97
N THR A 86 1.84 -0.58 1.92
CA THR A 86 0.46 -0.36 2.38
C THR A 86 0.39 -0.18 3.89
N ARG A 87 -0.69 0.48 4.33
CA ARG A 87 -0.98 0.75 5.75
C ARG A 87 -1.16 -0.54 6.52
N GLU A 88 -1.87 -1.47 5.93
CA GLU A 88 -2.20 -2.76 6.51
C GLU A 88 -0.94 -3.60 6.75
N LEU A 89 -0.01 -3.62 5.78
CA LEU A 89 1.27 -4.31 5.94
C LEU A 89 2.15 -3.60 6.96
N ALA A 90 2.18 -2.27 6.97
CA ALA A 90 2.92 -1.52 7.98
C ALA A 90 2.41 -1.81 9.39
N ASP A 91 1.09 -1.85 9.58
CA ASP A 91 0.47 -2.21 10.86
C ASP A 91 0.76 -3.67 11.24
N GLN A 92 0.67 -4.60 10.30
CA GLN A 92 1.02 -6.02 10.52
C GLN A 92 2.48 -6.20 10.94
N ILE A 93 3.42 -5.50 10.28
CA ILE A 93 4.83 -5.52 10.69
C ILE A 93 4.98 -4.97 12.10
N TYR A 94 4.30 -3.86 12.42
CA TYR A 94 4.32 -3.26 13.74
C TYR A 94 3.83 -4.22 14.83
N GLN A 95 2.70 -4.90 14.61
CA GLN A 95 2.17 -5.89 15.55
C GLN A 95 3.17 -7.03 15.79
N ASN A 96 3.81 -7.54 14.73
CA ASN A 96 4.84 -8.55 14.84
C ASN A 96 6.06 -8.04 15.61
N VAL A 97 6.55 -6.80 15.31
CA VAL A 97 7.66 -6.19 16.05
C VAL A 97 7.32 -6.05 17.53
N ALA A 98 6.13 -5.54 17.86
CA ALA A 98 5.66 -5.39 19.24
C ALA A 98 5.57 -6.74 19.96
N GLN A 99 5.09 -7.79 19.28
CA GLN A 99 5.01 -9.14 19.84
C GLN A 99 6.41 -9.71 20.11
N TYR A 100 7.35 -9.59 19.17
CA TYR A 100 8.71 -10.14 19.34
C TYR A 100 9.57 -9.32 20.31
N ALA A 101 9.30 -8.02 20.47
CA ALA A 101 9.98 -7.14 21.41
C ALA A 101 9.35 -7.14 22.83
N LYS A 102 8.29 -7.90 23.07
CA LYS A 102 7.45 -7.87 24.29
C LYS A 102 8.25 -7.93 25.61
N HIS A 103 9.36 -8.66 25.64
CA HIS A 103 10.20 -8.82 26.84
C HIS A 103 11.44 -7.94 26.80
N THR A 104 11.56 -7.03 25.84
CA THR A 104 12.69 -6.13 25.68
C THR A 104 12.29 -4.68 26.01
N PRO A 105 13.21 -3.78 26.35
CA PRO A 105 12.91 -2.37 26.50
C PRO A 105 12.86 -1.59 25.18
N LEU A 106 12.98 -2.27 24.03
CA LEU A 106 12.92 -1.63 22.71
C LEU A 106 11.50 -1.14 22.41
N ARG A 107 11.42 0.08 21.88
CA ARG A 107 10.16 0.74 21.51
C ARG A 107 10.00 0.74 20.00
N SER A 108 8.77 0.56 19.56
CA SER A 108 8.42 0.61 18.14
C SER A 108 7.22 1.52 17.91
N ALA A 109 7.15 2.12 16.73
CA ALA A 109 5.99 2.88 16.29
C ALA A 109 5.72 2.64 14.82
N VAL A 110 4.46 2.89 14.41
CA VAL A 110 4.04 2.82 13.01
C VAL A 110 3.46 4.14 12.55
N VAL A 111 3.83 4.57 11.33
CA VAL A 111 3.30 5.77 10.69
C VAL A 111 2.83 5.47 9.28
N PHE A 112 1.56 5.82 8.97
CA PHE A 112 0.97 5.63 7.65
C PHE A 112 -0.09 6.69 7.34
N GLY A 113 -0.33 6.93 6.05
CA GLY A 113 -1.26 7.94 5.57
C GLY A 113 -2.74 7.61 5.78
N GLY A 114 -3.62 8.60 5.57
CA GLY A 114 -5.08 8.43 5.59
C GLY A 114 -5.71 8.33 6.98
N VAL A 115 -4.95 8.64 8.02
CA VAL A 115 -5.39 8.86 9.41
C VAL A 115 -4.76 10.14 9.93
N ASP A 116 -5.25 10.66 11.06
CA ASP A 116 -4.69 11.87 11.67
C ASP A 116 -3.20 11.68 12.00
N MET A 117 -2.42 12.71 11.74
CA MET A 117 -0.98 12.72 11.96
C MET A 117 -0.62 13.01 13.42
N LYS A 118 -1.47 13.75 14.16
CA LYS A 118 -1.17 14.18 15.53
C LYS A 118 -0.88 13.02 16.50
N PRO A 119 -1.69 11.92 16.54
CA PRO A 119 -1.37 10.78 17.38
C PRO A 119 -0.04 10.13 17.02
N GLN A 120 0.30 10.03 15.73
CA GLN A 120 1.56 9.46 15.26
C GLN A 120 2.74 10.35 15.69
N THR A 121 2.60 11.68 15.56
CA THR A 121 3.61 12.63 16.04
C THR A 121 3.83 12.51 17.56
N ALA A 122 2.75 12.38 18.33
CA ALA A 122 2.86 12.21 19.78
C ALA A 122 3.59 10.90 20.16
N GLU A 123 3.38 9.83 19.42
CA GLU A 123 4.09 8.56 19.63
C GLU A 123 5.58 8.68 19.28
N MET A 124 5.90 9.31 18.15
CA MET A 124 7.29 9.57 17.75
C MET A 124 8.06 10.43 18.76
N MET A 125 7.37 11.41 19.38
CA MET A 125 7.97 12.27 20.41
C MET A 125 8.36 11.53 21.68
N LYS A 126 7.82 10.34 21.96
CA LYS A 126 8.24 9.49 23.08
C LYS A 126 9.62 8.84 22.87
N GLY A 127 10.11 8.86 21.62
CA GLY A 127 11.32 8.17 21.19
C GLY A 127 11.07 6.68 20.94
N VAL A 128 11.56 6.18 19.80
CA VAL A 128 11.39 4.78 19.37
C VAL A 128 12.65 4.32 18.63
N GLU A 129 13.07 3.08 18.85
CA GLU A 129 14.22 2.49 18.15
C GLU A 129 13.82 1.91 16.79
N VAL A 130 12.60 1.39 16.67
CA VAL A 130 12.10 0.75 15.44
C VAL A 130 10.91 1.53 14.90
N LEU A 131 11.09 2.11 13.73
CA LEU A 131 10.03 2.82 13.02
C LEU A 131 9.58 2.01 11.80
N ILE A 132 8.29 1.73 11.75
CA ILE A 132 7.63 1.13 10.59
C ILE A 132 6.85 2.23 9.85
N ALA A 133 6.95 2.32 8.53
CA ALA A 133 6.33 3.42 7.81
C ALA A 133 5.86 3.05 6.40
N THR A 134 4.81 3.75 5.93
CA THR A 134 4.58 3.89 4.49
C THR A 134 5.36 5.10 3.96
N PRO A 135 5.93 5.03 2.72
CA PRO A 135 6.87 6.04 2.22
C PRO A 135 6.35 7.48 2.30
N GLY A 136 5.15 7.74 1.78
CA GLY A 136 4.60 9.11 1.75
C GLY A 136 4.44 9.72 3.15
N ARG A 137 3.87 8.99 4.13
CA ARG A 137 3.66 9.50 5.49
C ARG A 137 4.99 9.70 6.23
N LEU A 138 5.99 8.88 5.98
CA LEU A 138 7.33 9.12 6.52
C LEU A 138 7.89 10.45 6.02
N LEU A 139 7.74 10.76 4.74
CA LEU A 139 8.17 12.04 4.17
C LEU A 139 7.39 13.22 4.75
N ASP A 140 6.09 13.07 5.04
CA ASP A 140 5.30 14.10 5.75
C ASP A 140 5.91 14.38 7.14
N HIS A 141 6.26 13.34 7.91
CA HIS A 141 6.92 13.48 9.23
C HIS A 141 8.31 14.11 9.12
N VAL A 142 9.09 13.76 8.11
CA VAL A 142 10.39 14.39 7.83
C VAL A 142 10.22 15.88 7.53
N GLN A 143 9.26 16.24 6.68
CA GLN A 143 8.97 17.62 6.31
C GLN A 143 8.54 18.45 7.53
N GLN A 144 7.76 17.86 8.44
CA GLN A 144 7.34 18.50 9.69
C GLN A 144 8.43 18.45 10.80
N LYS A 145 9.59 17.86 10.52
CA LYS A 145 10.69 17.68 11.50
C LYS A 145 10.26 16.93 12.77
N SER A 146 9.23 16.11 12.69
CA SER A 146 8.75 15.27 13.80
C SER A 146 9.49 13.93 13.91
N VAL A 147 10.39 13.64 12.97
CA VAL A 147 11.23 12.44 12.93
C VAL A 147 12.66 12.80 12.57
N ASN A 148 13.61 12.10 13.19
CA ASN A 148 15.05 12.22 12.90
C ASN A 148 15.60 10.85 12.48
N LEU A 149 16.07 10.74 11.24
CA LEU A 149 16.57 9.51 10.63
C LEU A 149 18.11 9.40 10.65
N SER A 150 18.82 10.34 11.25
CA SER A 150 20.29 10.43 11.22
C SER A 150 21.00 9.28 11.93
N GLN A 151 20.31 8.51 12.78
CA GLN A 151 20.86 7.36 13.51
C GLN A 151 20.34 6.01 13.01
N VAL A 152 19.67 5.99 11.86
CA VAL A 152 19.20 4.75 11.26
C VAL A 152 20.41 3.92 10.79
N SER A 153 20.60 2.78 11.40
CA SER A 153 21.66 1.82 11.08
C SER A 153 21.15 0.61 10.27
N VAL A 154 19.83 0.40 10.22
CA VAL A 154 19.20 -0.68 9.44
C VAL A 154 17.99 -0.13 8.68
N LEU A 155 17.95 -0.41 7.37
CA LEU A 155 16.81 -0.15 6.49
C LEU A 155 16.23 -1.47 6.00
N VAL A 156 14.91 -1.62 6.05
CA VAL A 156 14.19 -2.74 5.45
C VAL A 156 13.19 -2.21 4.43
N LEU A 157 13.20 -2.82 3.24
CA LEU A 157 12.17 -2.64 2.22
C LEU A 157 11.40 -3.97 2.13
N ASP A 158 10.17 -4.02 2.63
CA ASP A 158 9.33 -5.21 2.51
C ASP A 158 8.28 -5.03 1.42
N GLU A 159 8.02 -6.09 0.65
CA GLU A 159 7.24 -6.06 -0.59
C GLU A 159 7.74 -4.97 -1.56
N ALA A 160 9.05 -4.98 -1.85
CA ALA A 160 9.70 -3.98 -2.70
C ALA A 160 9.15 -3.95 -4.13
N ASP A 161 8.76 -5.10 -4.70
CA ASP A 161 8.04 -5.22 -5.97
C ASP A 161 6.76 -4.38 -5.96
N ARG A 162 6.01 -4.47 -4.89
CA ARG A 162 4.78 -3.70 -4.68
C ARG A 162 5.02 -2.20 -4.58
N MET A 163 6.08 -1.79 -3.91
CA MET A 163 6.43 -0.37 -3.83
C MET A 163 6.76 0.19 -5.20
N LEU A 164 7.38 -0.59 -6.09
CA LEU A 164 7.62 -0.19 -7.48
C LEU A 164 6.31 -0.09 -8.27
N ASP A 165 5.44 -1.10 -8.20
CA ASP A 165 4.13 -1.11 -8.88
C ASP A 165 3.24 0.08 -8.49
N MET A 166 3.34 0.51 -7.23
CA MET A 166 2.60 1.66 -6.70
C MET A 166 3.28 3.02 -7.00
N GLY A 167 4.41 3.02 -7.70
CA GLY A 167 5.13 4.22 -8.10
C GLY A 167 5.90 4.91 -6.98
N PHE A 168 6.23 4.23 -5.88
CA PHE A 168 6.96 4.80 -4.74
C PHE A 168 8.47 4.95 -4.98
N LEU A 169 9.00 4.60 -6.15
CA LEU A 169 10.44 4.71 -6.40
C LEU A 169 11.02 6.09 -6.12
N PRO A 170 10.38 7.22 -6.53
CA PRO A 170 10.88 8.55 -6.19
C PRO A 170 10.89 8.83 -4.68
N ASP A 171 9.87 8.36 -3.95
CA ASP A 171 9.79 8.56 -2.50
C ASP A 171 10.84 7.72 -1.76
N LEU A 172 11.07 6.47 -2.20
CA LEU A 172 12.14 5.62 -1.68
C LEU A 172 13.51 6.27 -1.87
N GLN A 173 13.79 6.83 -3.06
CA GLN A 173 15.04 7.54 -3.33
C GLN A 173 15.22 8.74 -2.42
N ARG A 174 14.16 9.54 -2.19
CA ARG A 174 14.18 10.67 -1.26
C ARG A 174 14.48 10.21 0.17
N ILE A 175 13.82 9.14 0.63
CA ILE A 175 14.03 8.58 1.96
C ILE A 175 15.47 8.10 2.12
N VAL A 176 15.97 7.29 1.17
CA VAL A 176 17.31 6.73 1.21
C VAL A 176 18.40 7.81 1.26
N ASN A 177 18.19 8.93 0.56
CA ASN A 177 19.10 10.08 0.58
C ASN A 177 19.16 10.80 1.94
N LEU A 178 18.16 10.60 2.81
CA LEU A 178 18.12 11.15 4.17
C LEU A 178 18.79 10.24 5.20
N LEU A 179 19.10 9.01 4.85
CA LEU A 179 19.69 8.01 5.76
C LEU A 179 21.21 8.07 5.74
N PRO A 180 21.86 7.64 6.83
CA PRO A 180 23.31 7.44 6.85
C PRO A 180 23.76 6.50 5.73
N LYS A 181 24.92 6.78 5.14
CA LYS A 181 25.50 5.92 4.09
C LYS A 181 25.95 4.56 4.65
N ASP A 182 26.54 4.59 5.84
CA ASP A 182 26.94 3.36 6.54
C ASP A 182 25.76 2.79 7.33
N ARG A 183 24.97 1.98 6.64
CA ARG A 183 23.84 1.24 7.19
C ARG A 183 23.81 -0.16 6.60
N GLN A 184 23.10 -1.05 7.25
CA GLN A 184 22.67 -2.30 6.66
C GLN A 184 21.34 -2.07 5.91
N SER A 185 21.23 -2.60 4.69
CA SER A 185 19.98 -2.52 3.92
C SER A 185 19.49 -3.92 3.59
N LEU A 186 18.21 -4.16 3.83
CA LEU A 186 17.52 -5.43 3.57
C LEU A 186 16.39 -5.20 2.58
N LEU A 187 16.32 -5.99 1.54
CA LEU A 187 15.27 -5.92 0.53
C LEU A 187 14.54 -7.25 0.45
N PHE A 188 13.26 -7.25 0.76
CA PHE A 188 12.39 -8.42 0.65
C PHE A 188 11.33 -8.20 -0.42
N SER A 189 11.10 -9.23 -1.24
CA SER A 189 10.15 -9.21 -2.35
C SER A 189 9.53 -10.59 -2.55
N ALA A 190 8.40 -10.67 -3.23
CA ALA A 190 7.88 -11.97 -3.67
C ALA A 190 8.63 -12.48 -4.90
N THR A 191 9.15 -11.58 -5.74
CA THR A 191 9.84 -11.90 -7.01
C THR A 191 11.17 -11.16 -7.13
N PHE A 192 12.13 -11.75 -7.86
CA PHE A 192 13.37 -11.09 -8.27
C PHE A 192 13.32 -10.70 -9.75
N SER A 193 12.41 -9.77 -10.08
CA SER A 193 12.36 -9.17 -11.42
C SER A 193 13.64 -8.38 -11.74
N THR A 194 13.81 -8.01 -13.01
CA THR A 194 14.91 -7.14 -13.43
C THR A 194 14.90 -5.81 -12.71
N GLU A 195 13.71 -5.26 -12.47
CA GLU A 195 13.48 -3.99 -11.77
C GLU A 195 13.89 -4.09 -10.29
N ILE A 196 13.53 -5.19 -9.61
CA ILE A 196 13.92 -5.44 -8.22
C ILE A 196 15.44 -5.62 -8.11
N ARG A 197 16.09 -6.29 -9.06
CA ARG A 197 17.55 -6.40 -9.09
C ARG A 197 18.22 -5.03 -9.30
N LYS A 198 17.65 -4.15 -10.13
CA LYS A 198 18.13 -2.77 -10.29
C LYS A 198 17.95 -1.97 -9.00
N LEU A 199 16.79 -2.11 -8.34
CA LEU A 199 16.53 -1.48 -7.05
C LEU A 199 17.55 -1.93 -6.00
N GLY A 200 17.84 -3.23 -5.93
CA GLY A 200 18.86 -3.79 -5.04
C GLY A 200 20.24 -3.16 -5.29
N LYS A 201 20.67 -3.05 -6.53
CA LYS A 201 21.95 -2.39 -6.87
C LYS A 201 22.02 -0.92 -6.47
N THR A 202 20.86 -0.25 -6.38
CA THR A 202 20.80 1.18 -6.01
C THR A 202 20.80 1.39 -4.49
N PHE A 203 20.16 0.51 -3.73
CA PHE A 203 19.88 0.73 -2.31
C PHE A 203 20.67 -0.16 -1.34
N LEU A 204 21.26 -1.25 -1.83
CA LEU A 204 22.11 -2.14 -1.06
C LEU A 204 23.58 -1.88 -1.38
N LYS A 205 24.46 -2.30 -0.46
CA LYS A 205 25.92 -2.35 -0.68
C LYS A 205 26.25 -3.36 -1.80
N ASP A 206 27.48 -3.28 -2.30
CA ASP A 206 27.96 -4.22 -3.31
C ASP A 206 27.92 -5.66 -2.78
N ASN A 207 27.51 -6.59 -3.64
CA ASN A 207 27.43 -8.02 -3.36
C ASN A 207 26.51 -8.39 -2.17
N PRO A 208 25.23 -7.99 -2.15
CA PRO A 208 24.31 -8.40 -1.11
C PRO A 208 24.10 -9.92 -1.16
N ILE A 209 23.88 -10.53 0.00
CA ILE A 209 23.53 -11.95 0.09
C ILE A 209 22.14 -12.15 -0.51
N SER A 210 22.04 -13.02 -1.50
CA SER A 210 20.76 -13.37 -2.13
C SER A 210 20.22 -14.66 -1.51
N VAL A 211 19.05 -14.57 -0.87
CA VAL A 211 18.32 -15.71 -0.30
C VAL A 211 17.05 -15.92 -1.10
N GLU A 212 16.95 -17.01 -1.84
CA GLU A 212 15.80 -17.34 -2.67
C GLU A 212 15.24 -18.70 -2.24
N THR A 213 14.09 -18.69 -1.52
CA THR A 213 13.47 -19.92 -0.99
C THR A 213 12.27 -20.38 -1.81
N ALA A 214 11.78 -19.55 -2.72
CA ALA A 214 10.73 -19.93 -3.67
C ALA A 214 11.35 -20.23 -5.04
N ARG A 215 10.93 -21.32 -5.70
CA ARG A 215 11.17 -21.48 -7.13
C ARG A 215 10.54 -20.28 -7.85
N ARG A 216 11.26 -19.69 -8.82
CA ARG A 216 10.74 -18.59 -9.63
C ARG A 216 9.36 -18.97 -10.15
N ASN A 217 8.35 -18.14 -9.83
CA ASN A 217 6.98 -18.27 -10.33
C ASN A 217 6.25 -19.59 -9.97
N ALA A 218 6.74 -20.38 -9.02
CA ALA A 218 6.01 -21.56 -8.58
C ALA A 218 4.75 -21.14 -7.81
N THR A 219 3.60 -21.37 -8.40
CA THR A 219 2.35 -21.44 -7.64
C THR A 219 2.44 -22.63 -6.70
N SER A 220 1.88 -22.52 -5.49
CA SER A 220 1.88 -23.64 -4.55
C SER A 220 1.27 -24.87 -5.22
N GLU A 221 1.93 -26.01 -5.14
CA GLU A 221 1.43 -27.30 -5.63
C GLU A 221 0.10 -27.67 -4.98
N ASN A 222 -0.19 -27.10 -3.82
CA ASN A 222 -1.41 -27.31 -3.06
C ASN A 222 -2.60 -26.47 -3.54
N ILE A 223 -2.44 -25.64 -4.60
CA ILE A 223 -3.53 -24.82 -5.14
C ILE A 223 -4.07 -25.44 -6.41
N THR A 224 -5.32 -25.91 -6.35
CA THR A 224 -6.08 -26.30 -7.55
C THR A 224 -6.52 -25.05 -8.30
N GLN A 225 -6.08 -24.91 -9.54
CA GLN A 225 -6.35 -23.72 -10.37
C GLN A 225 -7.37 -24.08 -11.45
N LEU A 226 -8.54 -23.46 -11.41
CA LEU A 226 -9.68 -23.71 -12.30
C LEU A 226 -10.00 -22.45 -13.10
N LEU A 227 -10.25 -22.62 -14.39
CA LEU A 227 -10.66 -21.56 -15.30
C LEU A 227 -12.08 -21.85 -15.84
N TYR A 228 -13.02 -20.96 -15.57
CA TYR A 228 -14.37 -21.03 -16.14
C TYR A 228 -14.51 -19.99 -17.24
N GLN A 229 -14.71 -20.47 -18.47
CA GLN A 229 -14.99 -19.63 -19.62
C GLN A 229 -16.50 -19.34 -19.70
N LEU A 230 -16.84 -18.06 -19.82
CA LEU A 230 -18.20 -17.57 -19.94
C LEU A 230 -18.38 -16.86 -21.28
N ASP A 231 -19.58 -16.91 -21.85
CA ASP A 231 -19.86 -16.26 -23.11
C ASP A 231 -19.91 -14.73 -22.99
N ARG A 232 -20.32 -14.23 -21.83
CA ARG A 232 -20.55 -12.80 -21.60
C ARG A 232 -20.14 -12.39 -20.19
N SER A 233 -19.67 -11.15 -20.04
CA SER A 233 -19.22 -10.59 -18.76
C SER A 233 -20.35 -10.44 -17.72
N ASP A 234 -21.60 -10.24 -18.16
CA ASP A 234 -22.76 -10.15 -17.25
C ASP A 234 -23.07 -11.48 -16.55
N GLN A 235 -22.63 -12.61 -17.11
CA GLN A 235 -22.76 -13.95 -16.50
C GLN A 235 -21.79 -14.17 -15.32
N LYS A 236 -20.68 -13.41 -15.24
CA LYS A 236 -19.67 -13.57 -14.16
C LYS A 236 -20.28 -13.46 -12.77
N ARG A 237 -21.25 -12.55 -12.58
CA ARG A 237 -21.95 -12.39 -11.29
C ARG A 237 -22.71 -13.65 -10.90
N ALA A 238 -23.53 -14.18 -11.80
CA ALA A 238 -24.30 -15.40 -11.55
C ALA A 238 -23.38 -16.60 -11.30
N ALA A 239 -22.21 -16.63 -11.99
CA ALA A 239 -21.17 -17.62 -11.75
C ALA A 239 -20.63 -17.54 -10.32
N VAL A 240 -20.31 -16.35 -9.80
CA VAL A 240 -19.85 -16.20 -8.41
C VAL A 240 -20.91 -16.65 -7.41
N VAL A 241 -22.17 -16.23 -7.57
CA VAL A 241 -23.27 -16.67 -6.70
C VAL A 241 -23.38 -18.19 -6.68
N ARG A 242 -23.32 -18.82 -7.86
CA ARG A 242 -23.39 -20.27 -8.00
C ARG A 242 -22.18 -20.98 -7.36
N LEU A 243 -20.96 -20.47 -7.57
CA LEU A 243 -19.74 -21.04 -7.01
C LEU A 243 -19.75 -20.96 -5.48
N VAL A 244 -20.11 -19.81 -4.90
CA VAL A 244 -20.17 -19.62 -3.44
C VAL A 244 -21.18 -20.58 -2.81
N LYS A 245 -22.37 -20.75 -3.44
CA LYS A 245 -23.41 -21.64 -2.91
C LYS A 245 -23.07 -23.12 -3.10
N ASN A 246 -22.59 -23.53 -4.28
CA ASN A 246 -22.33 -24.94 -4.59
C ASN A 246 -21.08 -25.49 -3.89
N LEU A 247 -20.08 -24.66 -3.66
CA LEU A 247 -18.85 -25.05 -2.95
C LEU A 247 -18.94 -24.75 -1.44
N GLU A 248 -20.11 -24.31 -0.94
CA GLU A 248 -20.36 -23.97 0.48
C GLU A 248 -19.26 -23.10 1.09
N LEU A 249 -18.80 -22.10 0.30
CA LEU A 249 -17.68 -21.26 0.71
C LEU A 249 -18.09 -20.32 1.85
N SER A 250 -17.60 -20.59 3.04
CA SER A 250 -17.85 -19.78 4.24
C SER A 250 -16.90 -18.61 4.39
N SER A 251 -15.77 -18.62 3.67
CA SER A 251 -14.77 -17.55 3.69
C SER A 251 -14.04 -17.52 2.36
N VAL A 252 -14.28 -16.50 1.54
CA VAL A 252 -13.70 -16.36 0.20
C VAL A 252 -13.41 -14.91 -0.14
N ILE A 253 -12.28 -14.66 -0.81
CA ILE A 253 -12.00 -13.36 -1.43
C ILE A 253 -12.36 -13.43 -2.92
N VAL A 254 -13.10 -12.42 -3.39
CA VAL A 254 -13.43 -12.21 -4.80
C VAL A 254 -12.71 -10.96 -5.30
N PHE A 255 -11.81 -11.12 -6.26
CA PHE A 255 -11.02 -10.03 -6.81
C PHE A 255 -11.69 -9.38 -8.01
N THR A 256 -11.75 -8.04 -8.01
CA THR A 256 -12.20 -7.20 -9.11
C THR A 256 -11.14 -6.14 -9.45
N ASN A 257 -11.05 -5.75 -10.74
CA ASN A 257 -10.07 -4.77 -11.20
C ASN A 257 -10.44 -3.33 -10.82
N THR A 258 -11.70 -3.06 -10.47
CA THR A 258 -12.17 -1.69 -10.22
C THR A 258 -12.87 -1.53 -8.87
N LYS A 259 -12.68 -0.38 -8.22
CA LYS A 259 -13.35 -0.03 -6.95
C LYS A 259 -14.88 0.04 -7.08
N ILE A 260 -15.36 0.53 -8.22
CA ILE A 260 -16.81 0.59 -8.51
C ILE A 260 -17.36 -0.83 -8.68
N GLY A 261 -16.62 -1.70 -9.38
CA GLY A 261 -16.94 -3.12 -9.56
C GLY A 261 -17.04 -3.84 -8.22
N ALA A 262 -16.06 -3.63 -7.32
CA ALA A 262 -16.07 -4.23 -5.99
C ALA A 262 -17.32 -3.87 -5.19
N GLY A 263 -17.64 -2.58 -5.08
CA GLY A 263 -18.83 -2.12 -4.35
C GLY A 263 -20.14 -2.57 -4.99
N ARG A 264 -20.19 -2.68 -6.33
CA ARG A 264 -21.36 -3.16 -7.05
C ARG A 264 -21.56 -4.67 -6.82
N LEU A 265 -20.51 -5.46 -7.00
CA LEU A 265 -20.59 -6.91 -6.82
C LEU A 265 -21.00 -7.28 -5.38
N ALA A 266 -20.42 -6.66 -4.36
CA ALA A 266 -20.79 -6.91 -2.97
C ALA A 266 -22.29 -6.66 -2.72
N ARG A 267 -22.83 -5.54 -3.20
CA ARG A 267 -24.28 -5.25 -3.07
C ARG A 267 -25.16 -6.26 -3.81
N GLU A 268 -24.71 -6.75 -4.94
CA GLU A 268 -25.44 -7.75 -5.71
C GLU A 268 -25.41 -9.11 -5.02
N LEU A 269 -24.31 -9.52 -4.43
CA LEU A 269 -24.18 -10.74 -3.61
C LEU A 269 -25.11 -10.69 -2.39
N ILE A 270 -25.19 -9.54 -1.71
CA ILE A 270 -26.12 -9.34 -0.58
C ILE A 270 -27.58 -9.52 -1.02
N ARG A 271 -27.97 -9.02 -2.20
CA ARG A 271 -29.33 -9.22 -2.74
C ARG A 271 -29.65 -10.69 -3.05
N GLU A 272 -28.62 -11.49 -3.35
CA GLU A 272 -28.74 -12.94 -3.57
C GLU A 272 -28.67 -13.76 -2.25
N GLY A 273 -28.68 -13.07 -1.10
CA GLY A 273 -28.67 -13.67 0.23
C GLY A 273 -27.29 -14.15 0.69
N ILE A 274 -26.21 -13.67 0.08
CA ILE A 274 -24.84 -13.99 0.47
C ILE A 274 -24.31 -12.86 1.35
N SER A 275 -23.77 -13.18 2.55
CA SER A 275 -23.08 -12.21 3.41
C SER A 275 -21.80 -11.75 2.72
N ALA A 276 -21.77 -10.49 2.24
CA ALA A 276 -20.66 -9.94 1.49
C ALA A 276 -20.38 -8.49 1.90
N ASP A 277 -19.11 -8.08 1.84
CA ASP A 277 -18.73 -6.67 1.93
C ASP A 277 -17.57 -6.39 0.96
N ALA A 278 -17.34 -5.11 0.66
CA ALA A 278 -16.29 -4.70 -0.25
C ALA A 278 -15.15 -3.98 0.48
N ILE A 279 -13.90 -4.17 0.00
CA ILE A 279 -12.74 -3.40 0.44
C ILE A 279 -12.05 -2.78 -0.78
N HIS A 280 -11.99 -1.44 -0.83
CA HIS A 280 -11.40 -0.67 -1.93
C HIS A 280 -10.90 0.69 -1.47
N GLY A 281 -10.17 1.39 -2.34
CA GLY A 281 -9.46 2.63 -2.00
C GLY A 281 -10.36 3.81 -1.59
N ASP A 282 -11.66 3.80 -1.93
CA ASP A 282 -12.58 4.88 -1.53
C ASP A 282 -13.15 4.70 -0.12
N LYS A 283 -12.95 3.55 0.52
CA LYS A 283 -13.31 3.35 1.93
C LYS A 283 -12.25 3.97 2.83
N SER A 284 -12.70 4.62 3.90
CA SER A 284 -11.82 5.11 4.97
C SER A 284 -11.07 3.95 5.65
N GLN A 285 -9.95 4.25 6.32
CA GLN A 285 -9.18 3.21 7.01
C GLN A 285 -10.00 2.51 8.11
N GLY A 286 -10.83 3.24 8.84
CA GLY A 286 -11.72 2.65 9.85
C GLY A 286 -12.72 1.66 9.25
N GLU A 287 -13.36 2.01 8.12
CA GLU A 287 -14.28 1.11 7.43
C GLU A 287 -13.56 -0.14 6.89
N ARG A 288 -12.33 0.00 6.38
CA ARG A 288 -11.54 -1.13 5.88
C ARG A 288 -11.21 -2.12 7.00
N LEU A 289 -10.75 -1.61 8.15
CA LEU A 289 -10.47 -2.43 9.33
C LEU A 289 -11.73 -3.12 9.85
N ALA A 290 -12.86 -2.41 9.93
CA ALA A 290 -14.13 -2.98 10.38
C ALA A 290 -14.61 -4.12 9.47
N VAL A 291 -14.49 -3.96 8.14
CA VAL A 291 -14.84 -5.02 7.18
C VAL A 291 -13.91 -6.22 7.34
N LEU A 292 -12.61 -5.98 7.50
CA LEU A 292 -11.62 -7.02 7.69
C LEU A 292 -11.86 -7.83 8.97
N GLU A 293 -12.20 -7.16 10.07
CA GLU A 293 -12.56 -7.82 11.34
C GLU A 293 -13.81 -8.69 11.19
N LYS A 294 -14.86 -8.17 10.54
CA LYS A 294 -16.07 -8.94 10.26
C LYS A 294 -15.78 -10.19 9.45
N PHE A 295 -14.91 -10.05 8.42
CA PHE A 295 -14.50 -11.17 7.61
C PHE A 295 -13.71 -12.22 8.41
N LYS A 296 -12.75 -11.79 9.24
CA LYS A 296 -11.97 -12.66 10.13
C LYS A 296 -12.85 -13.39 11.19
N LYS A 297 -13.93 -12.74 11.63
CA LYS A 297 -14.91 -13.34 12.56
C LYS A 297 -15.94 -14.25 11.88
N GLY A 298 -15.92 -14.35 10.55
CA GLY A 298 -16.89 -15.13 9.79
C GLY A 298 -18.28 -14.47 9.65
N GLU A 299 -18.44 -13.21 10.06
CA GLU A 299 -19.69 -12.45 9.89
C GLU A 299 -19.94 -12.07 8.42
N VAL A 300 -18.86 -11.99 7.64
CA VAL A 300 -18.87 -11.77 6.20
C VAL A 300 -18.23 -13.00 5.54
N ALA A 301 -19.00 -13.69 4.70
CA ALA A 301 -18.52 -14.87 3.98
C ALA A 301 -17.71 -14.51 2.71
N VAL A 302 -18.09 -13.45 2.02
CA VAL A 302 -17.47 -13.02 0.77
C VAL A 302 -16.88 -11.63 0.91
N LEU A 303 -15.56 -11.52 0.85
CA LEU A 303 -14.85 -10.25 0.79
C LEU A 303 -14.56 -9.89 -0.68
N VAL A 304 -15.23 -8.86 -1.20
CA VAL A 304 -14.94 -8.37 -2.56
C VAL A 304 -13.87 -7.30 -2.51
N ALA A 305 -12.74 -7.51 -3.19
CA ALA A 305 -11.58 -6.66 -3.04
C ALA A 305 -10.97 -6.25 -4.39
N THR A 306 -10.36 -5.06 -4.43
CA THR A 306 -9.41 -4.70 -5.50
C THR A 306 -8.00 -5.11 -5.08
N ASP A 307 -7.09 -5.33 -6.05
CA ASP A 307 -5.70 -5.69 -5.79
C ASP A 307 -5.02 -4.75 -4.79
N VAL A 308 -5.15 -3.44 -5.00
CA VAL A 308 -4.56 -2.43 -4.13
C VAL A 308 -5.09 -2.53 -2.70
N ALA A 309 -6.38 -2.81 -2.53
CA ALA A 309 -6.99 -2.86 -1.21
C ALA A 309 -6.80 -4.20 -0.50
N ALA A 310 -6.64 -5.29 -1.24
CA ALA A 310 -6.35 -6.63 -0.71
C ALA A 310 -4.86 -6.83 -0.37
N ARG A 311 -4.00 -5.95 -0.87
CA ARG A 311 -2.57 -5.98 -0.59
C ARG A 311 -2.31 -5.69 0.88
N GLY A 312 -1.38 -6.42 1.49
CA GLY A 312 -1.04 -6.25 2.90
C GLY A 312 -2.12 -6.71 3.89
N LEU A 313 -3.26 -7.24 3.41
CA LEU A 313 -4.23 -7.85 4.32
C LEU A 313 -3.68 -9.15 4.89
N ASP A 314 -3.71 -9.25 6.21
CA ASP A 314 -3.45 -10.50 6.90
C ASP A 314 -4.68 -11.42 6.81
N ILE A 315 -4.86 -11.95 5.62
CA ILE A 315 -5.85 -12.96 5.29
C ILE A 315 -5.10 -14.09 4.57
N ALA A 316 -5.05 -15.21 5.21
CA ALA A 316 -4.39 -16.41 4.71
C ALA A 316 -5.29 -17.63 4.94
N GLU A 317 -4.91 -18.76 4.36
CA GLU A 317 -5.57 -20.06 4.58
C GLU A 317 -7.05 -20.10 4.16
N LEU A 318 -7.40 -19.26 3.18
CA LEU A 318 -8.76 -19.32 2.64
C LEU A 318 -8.98 -20.62 1.86
N PRO A 319 -10.17 -21.23 1.94
CA PRO A 319 -10.51 -22.41 1.15
C PRO A 319 -10.50 -22.11 -0.35
N ALA A 320 -10.88 -20.89 -0.74
CA ALA A 320 -10.90 -20.49 -2.14
C ALA A 320 -10.61 -19.00 -2.34
N VAL A 321 -10.10 -18.69 -3.54
CA VAL A 321 -9.98 -17.35 -4.11
C VAL A 321 -10.67 -17.32 -5.46
N ILE A 322 -11.49 -16.30 -5.72
CA ILE A 322 -12.17 -16.13 -7.01
C ILE A 322 -11.66 -14.86 -7.69
N ASN A 323 -11.08 -15.00 -8.88
CA ASN A 323 -10.77 -13.89 -9.76
C ASN A 323 -12.00 -13.61 -10.62
N PHE A 324 -12.85 -12.66 -10.20
CA PHE A 324 -14.02 -12.20 -10.96
C PHE A 324 -13.58 -11.52 -12.26
N ASP A 325 -12.59 -10.63 -12.15
CA ASP A 325 -11.89 -10.05 -13.29
C ASP A 325 -10.51 -10.68 -13.42
N VAL A 326 -10.12 -11.02 -14.65
CA VAL A 326 -8.75 -11.44 -14.94
C VAL A 326 -7.81 -10.27 -14.61
N PRO A 327 -6.73 -10.46 -13.81
CA PRO A 327 -5.82 -9.38 -13.47
C PRO A 327 -5.09 -8.87 -14.70
N TYR A 328 -4.79 -7.56 -14.72
CA TYR A 328 -4.03 -6.94 -15.80
C TYR A 328 -2.55 -7.33 -15.81
N SER A 329 -1.97 -7.56 -14.62
CA SER A 329 -0.60 -8.04 -14.46
C SER A 329 -0.61 -9.51 -14.07
N PRO A 330 0.20 -10.35 -14.74
CA PRO A 330 0.37 -11.74 -14.35
C PRO A 330 0.87 -11.93 -12.92
N GLU A 331 1.67 -11.02 -12.39
CA GLU A 331 2.18 -11.03 -11.03
C GLU A 331 1.04 -10.86 -10.01
N ASP A 332 0.04 -10.03 -10.31
CA ASP A 332 -1.14 -9.89 -9.46
C ASP A 332 -1.91 -11.20 -9.30
N TYR A 333 -1.95 -12.03 -10.33
CA TYR A 333 -2.54 -13.37 -10.21
C TYR A 333 -1.86 -14.20 -9.12
N VAL A 334 -0.54 -14.26 -9.12
CA VAL A 334 0.23 -15.01 -8.11
C VAL A 334 -0.04 -14.46 -6.70
N HIS A 335 -0.14 -13.16 -6.56
CA HIS A 335 -0.44 -12.51 -5.28
C HIS A 335 -1.88 -12.74 -4.80
N ARG A 336 -2.86 -12.80 -5.73
CA ARG A 336 -4.26 -13.10 -5.42
C ARG A 336 -4.40 -14.53 -4.91
N ILE A 337 -3.88 -15.51 -5.66
CA ILE A 337 -4.01 -16.92 -5.30
C ILE A 337 -3.18 -17.29 -4.07
N GLY A 338 -2.11 -16.53 -3.77
CA GLY A 338 -1.34 -16.66 -2.54
C GLY A 338 -2.14 -16.37 -1.26
N ARG A 339 -3.46 -16.16 -1.30
CA ARG A 339 -4.35 -16.08 -0.12
C ARG A 339 -4.93 -17.44 0.25
N THR A 340 -4.72 -18.46 -0.57
CA THR A 340 -5.12 -19.85 -0.34
C THR A 340 -3.92 -20.79 -0.45
N GLY A 341 -4.05 -22.04 -0.06
CA GLY A 341 -3.03 -23.08 -0.24
C GLY A 341 -1.76 -22.87 0.60
N ARG A 342 -1.86 -22.24 1.79
CA ARG A 342 -0.72 -21.96 2.67
C ARG A 342 -0.57 -23.02 3.76
N ALA A 343 0.60 -23.05 4.39
CA ALA A 343 0.94 -23.94 5.52
C ALA A 343 0.64 -25.44 5.25
N GLY A 344 0.69 -25.87 3.99
CA GLY A 344 0.39 -27.26 3.62
C GLY A 344 -1.10 -27.57 3.39
N ALA A 345 -1.99 -26.60 3.63
CA ALA A 345 -3.41 -26.75 3.34
C ALA A 345 -3.67 -26.70 1.82
N SER A 346 -4.65 -27.47 1.34
CA SER A 346 -5.14 -27.40 -0.02
C SER A 346 -6.04 -26.17 -0.21
N GLY A 347 -6.02 -25.56 -1.40
CA GLY A 347 -6.84 -24.43 -1.72
C GLY A 347 -7.29 -24.41 -3.17
N GLN A 348 -8.31 -23.60 -3.47
CA GLN A 348 -8.82 -23.43 -4.81
C GLN A 348 -8.62 -21.99 -5.31
N ALA A 349 -8.07 -21.83 -6.50
CA ALA A 349 -8.00 -20.58 -7.22
C ALA A 349 -8.88 -20.67 -8.47
N ILE A 350 -9.96 -19.91 -8.46
CA ILE A 350 -10.95 -19.92 -9.52
C ILE A 350 -10.82 -18.63 -10.32
N MET A 351 -10.80 -18.72 -11.65
CA MET A 351 -10.76 -17.57 -12.54
C MET A 351 -11.96 -17.61 -13.49
N LEU A 352 -12.66 -16.48 -13.60
CA LEU A 352 -13.77 -16.28 -14.53
C LEU A 352 -13.27 -15.44 -15.71
N MET A 353 -13.36 -15.99 -16.93
CA MET A 353 -12.93 -15.27 -18.13
C MET A 353 -14.02 -15.21 -19.18
N THR A 354 -13.96 -14.21 -20.02
CA THR A 354 -14.65 -14.11 -21.31
C THR A 354 -13.64 -14.20 -22.46
N ALA A 355 -14.10 -14.43 -23.67
CA ALA A 355 -13.22 -14.66 -24.82
C ALA A 355 -12.25 -13.48 -25.11
N ASP A 356 -12.66 -12.26 -24.78
CA ASP A 356 -11.84 -11.03 -24.92
C ASP A 356 -10.69 -10.94 -23.92
N GLU A 357 -10.71 -11.72 -22.83
CA GLU A 357 -9.67 -11.77 -21.80
C GLU A 357 -8.61 -12.87 -22.05
N GLU A 358 -8.72 -13.66 -23.13
CA GLU A 358 -7.83 -14.81 -23.43
C GLU A 358 -6.33 -14.42 -23.44
N ARG A 359 -6.01 -13.23 -23.94
CA ARG A 359 -4.62 -12.73 -23.96
C ARG A 359 -4.04 -12.59 -22.56
N LEU A 360 -4.80 -12.00 -21.63
CA LEU A 360 -4.37 -11.83 -20.24
C LEU A 360 -4.15 -13.19 -19.57
N VAL A 361 -5.06 -14.13 -19.80
CA VAL A 361 -4.91 -15.50 -19.28
C VAL A 361 -3.66 -16.18 -19.85
N SER A 362 -3.39 -16.03 -21.15
CA SER A 362 -2.18 -16.59 -21.77
C SER A 362 -0.89 -16.04 -21.18
N ASP A 363 -0.86 -14.75 -20.83
CA ASP A 363 0.32 -14.14 -20.20
C ASP A 363 0.52 -14.62 -18.75
N ILE A 364 -0.58 -14.86 -18.02
CA ILE A 364 -0.55 -15.50 -16.70
C ILE A 364 -0.01 -16.94 -16.81
N GLU A 365 -0.51 -17.74 -17.75
CA GLU A 365 -0.07 -19.12 -17.98
C GLU A 365 1.43 -19.19 -18.27
N LYS A 366 1.97 -18.25 -19.06
CA LYS A 366 3.41 -18.14 -19.32
C LYS A 366 4.20 -17.87 -18.04
N LEU A 367 3.72 -16.92 -17.19
CA LEU A 367 4.39 -16.58 -15.93
C LEU A 367 4.41 -17.79 -14.98
N VAL A 368 3.27 -18.46 -14.80
CA VAL A 368 3.16 -19.61 -13.88
C VAL A 368 3.69 -20.92 -14.49
N SER A 369 4.09 -20.89 -15.77
CA SER A 369 4.59 -22.05 -16.52
C SER A 369 3.63 -23.24 -16.49
N ARG A 370 2.32 -22.97 -16.47
CA ARG A 370 1.26 -23.97 -16.38
C ARG A 370 0.05 -23.54 -17.20
N LYS A 371 -0.56 -24.48 -17.93
CA LYS A 371 -1.85 -24.29 -18.57
C LYS A 371 -2.98 -24.49 -17.57
N PHE A 372 -3.99 -23.61 -17.59
CA PHE A 372 -5.16 -23.78 -16.75
C PHE A 372 -6.10 -24.83 -17.29
N GLU A 373 -6.63 -25.62 -16.40
CA GLU A 373 -7.72 -26.54 -16.72
C GLU A 373 -9.00 -25.73 -16.97
N ARG A 374 -9.55 -25.86 -18.18
CA ARG A 374 -10.83 -25.24 -18.53
C ARG A 374 -11.96 -26.13 -18.04
N ALA A 375 -12.55 -25.74 -16.93
CA ALA A 375 -13.62 -26.49 -16.29
C ALA A 375 -15.01 -26.02 -16.77
N VAL A 376 -15.99 -26.89 -16.67
CA VAL A 376 -17.40 -26.53 -16.86
C VAL A 376 -17.95 -26.02 -15.53
N LEU A 377 -18.65 -24.87 -15.58
CA LEU A 377 -19.23 -24.27 -14.38
C LEU A 377 -20.23 -25.25 -13.73
N PRO A 378 -20.14 -25.51 -12.41
CA PRO A 378 -21.08 -26.37 -11.71
C PRO A 378 -22.54 -25.96 -11.98
N GLY A 379 -23.40 -26.90 -12.39
CA GLY A 379 -24.80 -26.62 -12.75
C GLY A 379 -25.01 -26.18 -14.20
N GLY A 380 -23.99 -26.32 -15.06
CA GLY A 380 -24.10 -26.08 -16.51
C GLY A 380 -24.02 -24.59 -16.90
N PRO A 381 -24.26 -24.28 -18.17
CA PRO A 381 -24.24 -22.92 -18.69
C PRO A 381 -25.20 -22.00 -17.95
N ILE A 382 -24.82 -20.73 -17.84
CA ILE A 382 -25.69 -19.68 -17.27
C ILE A 382 -26.54 -19.16 -18.43
N GLU A 383 -27.85 -19.48 -18.42
CA GLU A 383 -28.79 -18.87 -19.37
C GLU A 383 -28.78 -17.34 -19.14
N GLY A 384 -28.43 -16.60 -20.21
CA GLY A 384 -28.52 -15.14 -20.17
C GLY A 384 -29.99 -14.77 -19.99
N ARG A 385 -30.31 -13.90 -19.02
CA ARG A 385 -31.58 -13.18 -19.01
C ARG A 385 -31.65 -12.41 -20.34
N ALA A 386 -32.37 -12.94 -21.30
CA ALA A 386 -32.82 -12.19 -22.46
C ALA A 386 -33.54 -10.96 -21.88
N HIS A 387 -33.05 -9.78 -22.13
CA HIS A 387 -33.85 -8.57 -21.93
C HIS A 387 -35.02 -8.75 -22.92
N GLY A 388 -36.19 -9.05 -22.36
CA GLY A 388 -37.43 -9.12 -23.12
C GLY A 388 -37.65 -7.77 -23.80
N HIS A 389 -37.24 -7.69 -25.05
CA HIS A 389 -37.94 -6.81 -25.99
C HIS A 389 -39.35 -7.35 -26.08
N GLY A 390 -40.28 -6.59 -25.54
CA GLY A 390 -41.69 -6.90 -25.66
C GLY A 390 -42.07 -7.08 -27.11
N GLU A 391 -42.18 -8.33 -27.50
CA GLU A 391 -42.99 -8.72 -28.67
C GLU A 391 -44.44 -8.60 -28.25
N GLY A 392 -45.12 -7.67 -28.87
CA GLY A 392 -46.53 -7.48 -28.63
C GLY A 392 -47.13 -6.36 -29.46
N SER A 393 -47.03 -6.46 -30.79
CA SER A 393 -47.96 -5.77 -31.67
C SER A 393 -48.13 -6.56 -32.96
N ALA A 394 -49.07 -7.46 -32.93
CA ALA A 394 -49.63 -8.04 -34.15
C ALA A 394 -50.25 -6.93 -35.05
N PRO A 395 -50.11 -7.00 -36.36
CA PRO A 395 -50.77 -6.05 -37.25
C PRO A 395 -52.24 -6.43 -37.41
N ARG A 396 -53.13 -5.59 -36.83
CA ARG A 396 -54.54 -5.61 -37.19
C ARG A 396 -54.72 -4.77 -38.46
N SER A 397 -54.96 -5.45 -39.56
CA SER A 397 -55.57 -4.94 -40.77
C SER A 397 -57.03 -4.51 -40.49
N GLY A 398 -57.39 -3.30 -40.85
CA GLY A 398 -58.75 -2.80 -40.74
C GLY A 398 -58.89 -1.47 -41.45
N SER A 399 -59.26 -1.53 -42.74
CA SER A 399 -59.72 -0.41 -43.56
C SER A 399 -60.94 0.28 -42.97
N ARG A 400 -61.00 1.62 -43.00
CA ARG A 400 -62.15 2.36 -43.61
C ARG A 400 -62.04 3.87 -43.38
N GLU A 401 -62.06 4.54 -44.47
CA GLU A 401 -62.69 5.81 -44.91
C GLU A 401 -63.50 6.63 -43.91
N GLY A 402 -63.34 7.96 -43.96
CA GLY A 402 -64.37 8.90 -43.54
C GLY A 402 -63.87 10.32 -43.26
N ARG A 403 -63.87 11.17 -44.29
CA ARG A 403 -64.15 12.63 -44.37
C ARG A 403 -64.51 13.35 -43.06
N GLY A 404 -64.02 14.59 -42.94
CA GLY A 404 -64.65 15.67 -42.15
C GLY A 404 -63.71 16.83 -41.83
N THR A 405 -63.63 17.79 -42.63
CA THR A 405 -63.58 19.24 -42.64
C THR A 405 -63.81 19.94 -41.27
N GLY A 406 -63.02 20.98 -40.98
CA GLY A 406 -63.54 22.12 -40.26
C GLY A 406 -62.62 22.82 -39.25
N ALA A 407 -62.08 23.95 -39.67
CA ALA A 407 -62.03 25.29 -39.03
C ALA A 407 -61.23 25.54 -37.72
N ARG A 408 -60.20 26.29 -37.85
CA ARG A 408 -59.89 27.67 -37.37
C ARG A 408 -60.53 28.08 -36.02
N SER A 409 -59.66 28.51 -35.11
CA SER A 409 -59.64 29.91 -34.54
C SER A 409 -58.75 29.89 -33.28
N ASP A 410 -57.78 30.67 -33.30
CA ASP A 410 -57.55 31.99 -32.74
C ASP A 410 -56.85 32.01 -31.36
N ARG A 411 -55.76 32.70 -31.41
CA ARG A 411 -54.93 33.33 -30.38
C ARG A 411 -55.78 34.36 -29.59
N PRO A 412 -55.47 34.77 -28.36
CA PRO A 412 -54.56 35.93 -28.26
C PRO A 412 -53.58 35.91 -27.07
N GLU A 413 -52.64 36.79 -27.30
CA GLU A 413 -51.60 37.34 -26.41
C GLU A 413 -52.16 38.10 -25.19
N ARG A 414 -51.32 38.23 -24.13
CA ARG A 414 -50.83 39.48 -23.49
C ARG A 414 -50.20 39.13 -22.15
N SER A 415 -48.93 39.52 -21.95
CA SER A 415 -48.32 40.76 -21.44
C SER A 415 -48.60 40.97 -19.94
N ASP A 416 -47.68 41.16 -19.08
CA ASP A 416 -46.69 42.15 -18.83
C ASP A 416 -46.30 42.23 -17.34
N ARG A 417 -45.04 42.68 -17.12
CA ARG A 417 -44.50 43.43 -15.95
C ARG A 417 -44.18 42.67 -14.67
N SER A 418 -42.99 42.70 -14.30
CA SER A 418 -41.97 43.66 -13.81
C SER A 418 -41.64 43.49 -12.36
N ASP A 419 -40.42 43.39 -12.09
CA ASP A 419 -39.53 44.21 -11.26
C ASP A 419 -38.98 43.67 -9.94
N ARG A 420 -37.66 43.84 -9.83
CA ARG A 420 -36.79 44.08 -8.65
C ARG A 420 -36.45 42.87 -7.75
N SER A 421 -35.26 42.54 -7.39
CA SER A 421 -33.99 43.23 -7.19
C SER A 421 -32.97 42.26 -6.59
N GLU A 422 -31.76 42.33 -7.09
CA GLU A 422 -30.45 42.21 -6.47
C GLU A 422 -30.26 41.38 -5.17
N ARG A 423 -29.42 40.36 -5.21
CA ARG A 423 -28.06 40.28 -4.63
C ARG A 423 -27.49 38.87 -4.70
N GLY A 424 -26.40 38.73 -5.41
CA GLY A 424 -25.09 38.28 -4.98
C GLY A 424 -24.93 36.81 -4.58
N GLY A 425 -24.19 36.03 -5.39
CA GLY A 425 -23.67 34.74 -4.97
C GLY A 425 -23.21 33.91 -6.16
N GLU A 426 -21.99 34.12 -6.62
CA GLU A 426 -21.33 33.30 -7.61
C GLU A 426 -21.22 31.84 -7.15
N ARG A 427 -21.85 30.95 -7.87
CA ARG A 427 -21.46 29.53 -7.94
C ARG A 427 -21.52 29.11 -9.40
N GLY A 428 -20.32 28.90 -9.99
CA GLY A 428 -20.15 28.40 -11.33
C GLY A 428 -20.71 26.99 -11.47
N GLN A 429 -21.81 26.88 -12.20
CA GLN A 429 -22.31 25.61 -12.72
C GLN A 429 -21.86 25.47 -14.17
N GLY A 430 -21.00 24.47 -14.43
CA GLY A 430 -20.64 24.06 -15.78
C GLY A 430 -21.86 23.51 -16.50
N ARG A 431 -22.25 24.16 -17.60
CA ARG A 431 -23.27 23.65 -18.52
C ARG A 431 -22.69 22.50 -19.34
N TYR A 432 -23.33 21.35 -19.26
CA TYR A 432 -23.13 20.23 -20.17
C TYR A 432 -24.02 20.43 -21.41
N THR A 433 -23.43 20.47 -22.60
CA THR A 433 -24.16 20.38 -23.87
C THR A 433 -24.11 18.94 -24.38
N ARG A 434 -25.27 18.40 -24.69
CA ARG A 434 -25.43 17.09 -25.36
C ARG A 434 -25.36 17.27 -26.86
N GLY A 435 -24.42 16.60 -27.52
CA GLY A 435 -24.41 16.47 -28.98
C GLY A 435 -24.74 15.03 -29.35
N LEU A 436 -25.58 14.86 -30.36
CA LEU A 436 -25.93 13.59 -30.97
C LEU A 436 -25.16 13.45 -32.28
N ASP A 437 -24.57 12.29 -32.54
CA ASP A 437 -24.00 11.97 -33.85
C ASP A 437 -24.99 11.11 -34.67
N ASP A 438 -24.76 11.01 -35.98
CA ASP A 438 -25.65 10.39 -36.96
C ASP A 438 -25.91 8.87 -36.75
N GLN A 439 -25.39 8.27 -35.68
CA GLN A 439 -25.58 6.85 -35.37
C GLN A 439 -26.29 6.58 -34.03
N GLY A 440 -26.83 7.58 -33.39
CA GLY A 440 -27.71 7.44 -32.22
C GLY A 440 -27.03 6.97 -30.92
N VAL A 441 -25.71 7.19 -30.78
CA VAL A 441 -24.98 6.86 -29.55
C VAL A 441 -24.61 8.14 -28.82
N ASP A 442 -25.08 8.29 -27.58
CA ASP A 442 -24.76 9.42 -26.69
C ASP A 442 -23.26 9.46 -26.38
N ARG A 443 -22.52 10.38 -26.97
CA ARG A 443 -21.15 10.72 -26.55
C ARG A 443 -21.17 11.98 -25.70
N VAL A 444 -20.72 11.85 -24.48
CA VAL A 444 -20.42 12.99 -23.59
C VAL A 444 -19.07 13.54 -23.98
N VAL A 445 -19.05 14.68 -24.67
CA VAL A 445 -17.83 15.42 -24.96
C VAL A 445 -17.60 16.41 -23.82
N ALA A 446 -16.64 16.12 -22.95
CA ALA A 446 -16.14 17.09 -22.00
C ALA A 446 -15.26 18.12 -22.74
N SER A 447 -15.73 19.35 -22.85
CA SER A 447 -14.90 20.48 -23.29
C SER A 447 -13.90 20.82 -22.18
N THR A 448 -12.71 20.24 -22.24
CA THR A 448 -11.56 20.74 -21.50
C THR A 448 -11.08 22.02 -22.15
N LYS A 449 -11.33 23.18 -21.53
CA LYS A 449 -10.48 24.36 -21.76
C LYS A 449 -9.06 23.90 -21.44
N ALA A 450 -8.21 23.89 -22.46
CA ALA A 450 -6.79 23.65 -22.31
C ALA A 450 -6.25 24.63 -21.26
N ARG A 451 -5.89 24.14 -20.10
CA ARG A 451 -5.05 24.87 -19.16
C ARG A 451 -3.72 25.07 -19.88
N ALA A 452 -3.32 26.33 -20.08
CA ALA A 452 -2.02 26.65 -20.63
C ALA A 452 -0.98 25.87 -19.78
N LEU A 453 -0.21 25.04 -20.47
CA LEU A 453 0.92 24.34 -19.83
C LEU A 453 1.90 25.41 -19.36
N ASP A 454 2.38 25.27 -18.14
CA ASP A 454 3.40 26.14 -17.56
C ASP A 454 4.60 26.16 -18.52
N PRO A 455 5.13 27.36 -18.88
CA PRO A 455 6.27 27.50 -19.77
C PRO A 455 7.50 26.68 -19.35
N PHE A 456 7.61 26.36 -18.07
CA PHE A 456 8.67 25.51 -17.52
C PHE A 456 8.71 24.09 -18.12
N PHE A 457 7.59 23.57 -18.61
CA PHE A 457 7.50 22.21 -19.20
C PHE A 457 7.56 22.20 -20.73
N THR A 458 7.66 23.37 -21.39
CA THR A 458 7.61 23.47 -22.86
C THR A 458 8.89 23.99 -23.49
N GLN A 459 9.89 24.40 -22.70
CA GLN A 459 11.18 24.84 -23.22
C GLN A 459 12.24 23.74 -23.11
N PRO A 460 13.13 23.58 -24.12
CA PRO A 460 14.29 22.70 -23.99
C PRO A 460 15.20 23.19 -22.87
N TYR A 461 15.74 22.26 -22.09
CA TYR A 461 16.71 22.56 -21.03
C TYR A 461 17.99 23.13 -21.63
N ASP A 462 18.36 24.39 -21.23
CA ASP A 462 19.59 25.02 -21.63
C ASP A 462 20.68 24.78 -20.58
N ASP A 463 21.70 24.00 -20.95
CA ASP A 463 22.81 23.62 -20.08
C ASP A 463 23.88 24.73 -19.91
N SER A 464 23.59 25.97 -20.30
CA SER A 464 24.55 27.07 -20.16
C SER A 464 24.68 27.50 -18.69
N PRO A 465 25.89 27.67 -18.15
CA PRO A 465 26.07 28.15 -16.79
C PRO A 465 25.59 29.59 -16.67
N PRO A 466 24.97 29.99 -15.52
CA PRO A 466 24.42 31.33 -15.36
C PRO A 466 25.53 32.39 -15.43
N ALA A 467 25.33 33.40 -16.26
CA ALA A 467 26.21 34.57 -16.38
C ALA A 467 26.26 35.32 -15.04
N ALA A 468 27.46 35.66 -14.58
CA ALA A 468 27.68 36.46 -13.40
C ALA A 468 26.97 37.82 -13.51
N PRO A 469 26.36 38.36 -12.44
CA PRO A 469 25.68 39.65 -12.48
C PRO A 469 26.68 40.79 -12.76
N ALA A 470 26.37 41.62 -13.74
CA ALA A 470 27.13 42.80 -14.09
C ALA A 470 27.10 43.81 -12.94
N ALA A 471 28.28 44.23 -12.50
CA ALA A 471 28.44 45.30 -11.54
C ALA A 471 28.06 46.64 -12.18
N SER A 472 27.06 47.32 -11.64
CA SER A 472 26.75 48.70 -11.91
C SER A 472 27.74 49.60 -11.17
N GLY A 473 28.59 50.30 -11.92
CA GLY A 473 29.54 51.24 -11.37
C GLY A 473 28.86 52.54 -10.91
N THR A 474 29.36 53.06 -9.80
CA THR A 474 29.39 54.50 -9.52
C THR A 474 30.74 54.81 -8.89
N ASP A 475 31.43 55.76 -9.54
CA ASP A 475 32.66 56.40 -9.13
C ASP A 475 32.59 56.95 -7.69
N THR A 476 33.68 56.84 -6.94
CA THR A 476 34.44 58.00 -6.42
C THR A 476 35.68 57.59 -5.60
N THR A 477 36.82 58.09 -6.08
CA THR A 477 38.04 58.59 -5.41
C THR A 477 38.83 57.71 -4.41
N ALA A 478 40.07 57.55 -4.84
CA ALA A 478 41.21 56.99 -4.15
C ALA A 478 41.57 57.64 -2.83
N THR A 479 42.07 56.85 -1.86
CA THR A 479 43.24 57.24 -1.06
C THR A 479 43.89 55.96 -0.49
N SER A 480 45.17 55.90 -0.71
CA SER A 480 46.16 54.92 -0.30
C SER A 480 46.35 54.83 1.22
N ALA A 481 46.51 53.61 1.78
CA ALA A 481 47.42 53.36 2.89
C ALA A 481 47.65 51.84 3.11
N GLU A 482 48.89 51.52 3.33
CA GLU A 482 49.55 50.24 3.52
C GLU A 482 49.16 49.51 4.84
N PRO A 483 49.67 48.26 5.05
CA PRO A 483 49.10 47.29 5.96
C PRO A 483 49.67 47.41 7.38
N VAL A 484 48.86 47.14 8.42
CA VAL A 484 49.29 46.99 9.80
C VAL A 484 48.91 45.61 10.33
N ALA A 485 49.90 45.04 11.03
CA ALA A 485 50.00 43.72 11.57
C ALA A 485 49.05 43.41 12.74
N LEU A 486 48.87 42.07 12.91
CA LEU A 486 48.33 41.33 14.05
C LEU A 486 48.35 42.02 15.43
N ALA A 487 47.24 41.98 16.13
CA ALA A 487 47.20 42.03 17.60
C ALA A 487 46.14 41.03 18.14
N LYS A 488 46.58 40.14 19.05
CA LYS A 488 45.79 39.20 19.83
C LYS A 488 44.96 39.95 20.91
N PRO A 489 43.74 39.52 21.24
CA PRO A 489 43.08 40.03 22.43
C PRO A 489 43.41 39.17 23.65
N SER A 490 43.89 39.86 24.69
CA SER A 490 44.12 39.39 26.06
C SER A 490 42.81 39.14 26.80
N GLY A 491 42.81 38.10 27.63
CA GLY A 491 41.68 37.70 28.42
C GLY A 491 41.38 38.61 29.62
N ASN A 492 40.15 38.57 30.08
CA ASN A 492 39.77 38.97 31.41
C ASN A 492 38.92 37.88 32.07
N ILE A 493 39.56 37.21 33.04
CA ILE A 493 38.95 36.20 33.91
C ILE A 493 38.27 36.95 35.07
N ILE A 494 36.96 36.84 35.18
CA ILE A 494 36.23 37.20 36.40
C ILE A 494 35.98 35.93 37.21
N ARG A 495 36.76 35.77 38.28
CA ARG A 495 36.52 34.79 39.34
C ARG A 495 35.27 35.19 40.12
N ARG A 496 34.26 34.31 40.21
CA ARG A 496 33.25 34.37 41.28
C ARG A 496 33.50 33.25 42.29
N LYS A 497 33.46 33.65 43.54
CA LYS A 497 33.75 32.90 44.75
C LYS A 497 32.80 31.72 44.97
N ALA A 498 33.35 30.64 45.46
CA ALA A 498 32.69 29.49 46.02
C ALA A 498 31.87 29.83 47.27
N GLY A 499 30.61 29.41 47.30
CA GLY A 499 29.76 29.35 48.48
C GLY A 499 29.56 27.89 48.89
N GLY A 500 29.74 27.63 50.16
CA GLY A 500 29.94 26.33 50.76
C GLY A 500 28.73 25.41 50.78
N VAL A 501 29.06 24.13 50.85
CA VAL A 501 28.18 22.99 51.05
C VAL A 501 28.01 22.72 52.55
N PRO A 502 26.81 22.44 53.06
CA PRO A 502 26.71 21.74 54.34
C PRO A 502 26.60 20.23 54.11
N ALA A 503 27.51 19.51 54.72
CA ALA A 503 27.48 18.08 54.88
C ALA A 503 26.38 17.67 55.86
N LEU A 504 25.58 16.65 55.52
CA LEU A 504 24.78 15.89 56.46
C LEU A 504 25.18 14.41 56.36
N LEU A 505 25.92 13.99 57.36
CA LEU A 505 26.26 12.63 57.70
C LEU A 505 25.00 11.86 58.17
N GLY A 506 24.71 10.73 57.59
CA GLY A 506 23.78 9.75 58.14
C GLY A 506 24.30 8.35 57.82
N GLY A 507 24.79 7.67 58.84
CA GLY A 507 25.52 6.42 58.77
C GLY A 507 24.63 5.20 58.48
N LEU A 508 25.24 4.22 57.84
CA LEU A 508 24.76 2.87 57.64
C LEU A 508 24.96 2.02 58.90
N PRO A 509 24.04 1.12 59.26
CA PRO A 509 24.35 0.04 60.20
C PRO A 509 24.86 -1.20 59.43
N LYS A 510 25.92 -1.79 59.97
CA LYS A 510 26.51 -3.08 59.57
C LYS A 510 25.62 -4.25 60.01
N PRO A 511 25.60 -5.38 59.27
CA PRO A 511 24.92 -6.58 59.70
C PRO A 511 25.73 -7.33 60.75
N LYS A 512 25.03 -7.94 61.74
CA LYS A 512 25.59 -8.91 62.65
C LYS A 512 25.14 -10.31 62.23
N VAL A 513 26.13 -11.20 62.10
CA VAL A 513 26.19 -12.67 62.20
C VAL A 513 25.09 -13.48 61.50
#